data_54d31fe750f3b9a6e4d3528a103fcfc5
#
_entry.id   54d31fe750f3b9a6e4d3528a103fcfc5
#
_cell.length_a   1.000
_cell.length_b   1.000
_cell.length_c   1.000
_cell.angle_alpha   90.00
_cell.angle_beta   90.00
_cell.angle_gamma   90.00
#
_symmetry.space_group_name_H-M   'P 1'
#
loop_
_entity.id
_entity.type
_entity.pdbx_description
1 polymer ?
#
loop_
_entity_poly.entity_id
_entity_poly.type
_entity_poly.pdbx_seq_one_letter_code
_entity_poly.pdbx_strand_id
1 'polypeptide(L)'
;MRYEGDIYRPPSEAYSLLVQVTIGCTHNKCTFCKMFKDKKFRVRNLDEVFEDLAWARRRYSRVERMFLCDGDALALSNKRLMPILKYISDNFPECERVTIYGRATDVLKKTDEEMRELYEAGLTMVYIGAESGSDKVLKDICKGETRQELIDAVRKIEACGMQSSVTFISGLAGKDGWEDHAIQTGTMISEMEPSYVGLLTLIVEPSVPMAKDIESGKLK
;
A
#
# COMPACT_ATOMS: atom_id res chain seq x y z
N MET A 1 12.20 -15.91 -9.70
CA MET A 1 11.23 -14.83 -9.40
C MET A 1 10.78 -14.20 -10.71
N ARG A 2 9.49 -14.17 -10.94
CA ARG A 2 8.87 -13.55 -12.11
C ARG A 2 8.25 -12.23 -11.69
N TYR A 3 8.61 -11.15 -12.38
CA TYR A 3 8.02 -9.82 -12.19
C TYR A 3 7.43 -9.33 -13.50
N GLU A 4 6.25 -8.72 -13.43
CA GLU A 4 5.62 -8.05 -14.56
C GLU A 4 5.68 -6.53 -14.37
N GLY A 5 6.33 -5.85 -15.32
CA GLY A 5 6.55 -4.41 -15.29
C GLY A 5 7.39 -3.95 -14.12
N ASP A 6 7.40 -2.66 -13.88
CA ASP A 6 8.15 -2.06 -12.77
C ASP A 6 7.53 -2.45 -11.43
N ILE A 7 8.37 -2.76 -10.47
CA ILE A 7 7.97 -3.07 -9.10
C ILE A 7 8.33 -1.91 -8.19
N TYR A 8 7.35 -1.43 -7.46
CA TYR A 8 7.50 -0.34 -6.50
C TYR A 8 7.45 -0.87 -5.08
N ARG A 9 8.28 -0.31 -4.22
CA ARG A 9 8.34 -0.63 -2.79
C ARG A 9 8.66 0.61 -1.96
N PRO A 10 8.25 0.66 -0.69
CA PRO A 10 8.69 1.70 0.22
C PRO A 10 10.21 1.60 0.47
N PRO A 11 10.92 2.71 0.75
CA PRO A 11 12.36 2.67 1.08
C PRO A 11 12.69 1.73 2.24
N SER A 12 11.80 1.59 3.22
CA SER A 12 11.92 0.67 4.36
C SER A 12 11.94 -0.81 3.97
N GLU A 13 11.49 -1.15 2.76
CA GLU A 13 11.51 -2.50 2.19
C GLU A 13 12.67 -2.73 1.19
N ALA A 14 13.71 -1.87 1.23
CA ALA A 14 14.86 -1.96 0.32
C ALA A 14 15.56 -3.33 0.36
N TYR A 15 15.57 -3.97 1.52
CA TYR A 15 16.22 -5.27 1.76
C TYR A 15 15.25 -6.46 1.82
N SER A 16 13.96 -6.24 1.59
CA SER A 16 12.96 -7.30 1.61
C SER A 16 12.94 -8.08 0.30
N LEU A 17 12.68 -9.38 0.39
CA LEU A 17 12.35 -10.18 -0.78
C LEU A 17 10.99 -9.72 -1.30
N LEU A 18 10.94 -9.30 -2.55
CA LEU A 18 9.70 -8.87 -3.18
C LEU A 18 8.96 -10.08 -3.74
N VAL A 19 7.71 -10.25 -3.35
CA VAL A 19 6.83 -11.30 -3.87
C VAL A 19 5.63 -10.64 -4.52
N GLN A 20 5.61 -10.63 -5.85
CA GLN A 20 4.48 -10.05 -6.60
C GLN A 20 3.29 -11.01 -6.56
N VAL A 21 2.24 -10.65 -5.81
CA VAL A 21 1.02 -11.49 -5.65
C VAL A 21 -0.17 -10.96 -6.43
N THR A 22 -0.13 -9.67 -6.77
CA THR A 22 -1.06 -9.00 -7.69
C THR A 22 -0.28 -8.26 -8.77
N ILE A 23 -0.96 -7.81 -9.81
CA ILE A 23 -0.43 -6.94 -10.86
C ILE A 23 -1.27 -5.66 -10.85
N GLY A 24 -0.62 -4.49 -10.79
CA GLY A 24 -1.30 -3.20 -10.83
C GLY A 24 -2.00 -2.81 -9.53
N CYS A 25 -2.88 -1.83 -9.61
CA CYS A 25 -3.67 -1.29 -8.51
C CYS A 25 -5.18 -1.38 -8.85
N THR A 26 -6.01 -1.80 -7.89
CA THR A 26 -7.46 -1.95 -8.06
C THR A 26 -8.14 -0.64 -8.43
N HIS A 27 -7.67 0.46 -7.87
CA HIS A 27 -8.24 1.79 -8.11
C HIS A 27 -7.67 2.47 -9.36
N ASN A 28 -6.36 2.63 -9.41
CA ASN A 28 -5.55 3.17 -10.53
C ASN A 28 -6.07 4.48 -11.17
N LYS A 29 -6.82 5.33 -10.40
CA LYS A 29 -7.43 6.57 -10.87
C LYS A 29 -6.78 7.84 -10.32
N CYS A 30 -5.88 7.72 -9.32
CA CYS A 30 -5.23 8.88 -8.72
C CYS A 30 -4.53 9.73 -9.77
N THR A 31 -4.78 11.06 -9.75
CA THR A 31 -4.32 11.98 -10.80
C THR A 31 -2.82 12.24 -10.79
N PHE A 32 -2.16 12.03 -9.63
CA PHE A 32 -0.72 12.23 -9.44
C PHE A 32 0.12 10.96 -9.66
N CYS A 33 -0.51 9.77 -9.60
CA CYS A 33 0.21 8.49 -9.58
C CYS A 33 0.40 7.93 -11.00
N LYS A 34 1.67 7.58 -11.35
CA LYS A 34 2.02 6.90 -12.60
C LYS A 34 2.29 5.40 -12.44
N MET A 35 2.57 4.94 -11.19
CA MET A 35 3.21 3.64 -10.91
C MET A 35 2.53 2.43 -11.58
N PHE A 36 1.20 2.48 -11.74
CA PHE A 36 0.45 1.33 -12.24
C PHE A 36 -0.43 1.66 -13.46
N LYS A 37 -0.19 2.81 -14.13
CA LYS A 37 -1.02 3.26 -15.27
C LYS A 37 -0.93 2.34 -16.48
N ASP A 38 0.18 1.69 -16.67
CA ASP A 38 0.47 0.72 -17.73
C ASP A 38 -0.01 -0.71 -17.41
N LYS A 39 -0.49 -0.94 -16.16
CA LYS A 39 -0.92 -2.25 -15.69
C LYS A 39 -2.44 -2.34 -15.54
N LYS A 40 -3.01 -3.44 -16.01
CA LYS A 40 -4.40 -3.81 -15.68
C LYS A 40 -4.39 -4.68 -14.43
N PHE A 41 -5.18 -4.29 -13.42
CA PHE A 41 -5.26 -5.07 -12.18
C PHE A 41 -5.66 -6.52 -12.44
N ARG A 42 -4.92 -7.44 -11.86
CA ARG A 42 -5.24 -8.86 -11.77
C ARG A 42 -4.52 -9.53 -10.61
N VAL A 43 -5.10 -10.63 -10.15
CA VAL A 43 -4.49 -11.51 -9.15
C VAL A 43 -3.62 -12.53 -9.88
N ARG A 44 -2.42 -12.80 -9.36
CA ARG A 44 -1.56 -13.85 -9.91
C ARG A 44 -2.05 -15.25 -9.52
N ASN A 45 -1.71 -16.23 -10.33
CA ASN A 45 -1.96 -17.63 -10.00
C ASN A 45 -1.12 -18.03 -8.77
N LEU A 46 -1.74 -18.72 -7.81
CA LEU A 46 -1.06 -19.17 -6.59
C LEU A 46 0.10 -20.12 -6.87
N ASP A 47 -0.06 -21.02 -7.84
CA ASP A 47 1.02 -21.95 -8.22
C ASP A 47 2.28 -21.21 -8.68
N GLU A 48 2.09 -20.13 -9.48
CA GLU A 48 3.21 -19.28 -9.90
C GLU A 48 3.86 -18.55 -8.72
N VAL A 49 3.08 -18.11 -7.73
CA VAL A 49 3.61 -17.47 -6.53
C VAL A 49 4.41 -18.47 -5.71
N PHE A 50 3.92 -19.70 -5.56
CA PHE A 50 4.66 -20.78 -4.86
C PHE A 50 5.92 -21.19 -5.58
N GLU A 51 5.91 -21.28 -6.90
CA GLU A 51 7.12 -21.55 -7.68
C GLU A 51 8.17 -20.43 -7.48
N ASP A 52 7.74 -19.17 -7.42
CA ASP A 52 8.64 -18.04 -7.14
C ASP A 52 9.21 -18.10 -5.73
N LEU A 53 8.42 -18.42 -4.72
CA LEU A 53 8.88 -18.63 -3.34
C LEU A 53 9.85 -19.82 -3.25
N ALA A 54 9.53 -20.94 -3.90
CA ALA A 54 10.41 -22.10 -3.97
C ALA A 54 11.75 -21.77 -4.66
N TRP A 55 11.70 -20.97 -5.73
CA TRP A 55 12.92 -20.47 -6.37
C TRP A 55 13.75 -19.61 -5.42
N ALA A 56 13.09 -18.68 -4.70
CA ALA A 56 13.75 -17.82 -3.72
C ALA A 56 14.42 -18.64 -2.61
N ARG A 57 13.75 -19.67 -2.08
CA ARG A 57 14.32 -20.55 -1.05
C ARG A 57 15.59 -21.26 -1.52
N ARG A 58 15.63 -21.70 -2.77
CA ARG A 58 16.85 -22.31 -3.34
C ARG A 58 17.98 -21.32 -3.58
N ARG A 59 17.66 -20.04 -3.81
CA ARG A 59 18.64 -19.01 -4.18
C ARG A 59 19.22 -18.27 -2.99
N TYR A 60 18.42 -18.07 -1.94
CA TYR A 60 18.81 -17.31 -0.75
C TYR A 60 18.85 -18.23 0.46
N SER A 61 19.98 -18.22 1.17
CA SER A 61 20.15 -19.00 2.40
C SER A 61 19.34 -18.44 3.57
N ARG A 62 19.08 -17.11 3.58
CA ARG A 62 18.36 -16.40 4.63
C ARG A 62 17.51 -15.30 4.02
N VAL A 63 16.23 -15.25 4.42
CA VAL A 63 15.27 -14.23 4.02
C VAL A 63 14.50 -13.77 5.27
N GLU A 64 14.94 -12.68 5.87
CA GLU A 64 14.36 -12.16 7.12
C GLU A 64 13.09 -11.32 6.89
N ARG A 65 12.93 -10.77 5.69
CA ARG A 65 11.83 -9.86 5.37
C ARG A 65 11.26 -10.15 4.00
N MET A 66 9.94 -10.13 3.89
CA MET A 66 9.22 -10.25 2.61
C MET A 66 8.21 -9.14 2.45
N PHE A 67 8.09 -8.65 1.24
CA PHE A 67 7.11 -7.64 0.88
C PHE A 67 6.19 -8.16 -0.22
N LEU A 68 4.90 -8.31 0.10
CA LEU A 68 3.88 -8.76 -0.84
C LEU A 68 3.40 -7.54 -1.66
N CYS A 69 3.68 -7.56 -2.94
CA CYS A 69 3.35 -6.49 -3.88
C CYS A 69 2.49 -7.04 -5.04
N ASP A 70 1.82 -6.32 -5.89
CA ASP A 70 2.02 -4.99 -6.43
C ASP A 70 1.19 -3.94 -5.65
N GLY A 71 0.59 -2.96 -6.36
CA GLY A 71 0.00 -1.75 -5.81
C GLY A 71 -1.20 -1.91 -4.88
N ASP A 72 -1.80 -3.10 -4.84
CA ASP A 72 -2.94 -3.38 -3.97
C ASP A 72 -3.04 -4.88 -3.68
N ALA A 73 -2.03 -5.40 -2.99
CA ALA A 73 -1.94 -6.82 -2.68
C ALA A 73 -2.96 -7.26 -1.61
N LEU A 74 -3.37 -6.37 -0.69
CA LEU A 74 -4.37 -6.66 0.35
C LEU A 74 -5.80 -6.80 -0.22
N ALA A 75 -6.03 -6.42 -1.47
CA ALA A 75 -7.29 -6.71 -2.19
C ALA A 75 -7.56 -8.22 -2.35
N LEU A 76 -6.53 -9.05 -2.18
CA LEU A 76 -6.69 -10.50 -2.12
C LEU A 76 -7.57 -10.92 -0.94
N SER A 77 -8.48 -11.88 -1.17
CA SER A 77 -9.23 -12.52 -0.08
C SER A 77 -8.30 -13.34 0.82
N ASN A 78 -8.71 -13.57 2.08
CA ASN A 78 -7.99 -14.45 3.00
C ASN A 78 -7.79 -15.86 2.42
N LYS A 79 -8.76 -16.39 1.66
CA LYS A 79 -8.63 -17.67 0.95
C LYS A 79 -7.38 -17.75 0.06
N ARG A 80 -6.86 -16.58 -0.42
CA ARG A 80 -5.65 -16.51 -1.25
C ARG A 80 -4.41 -16.08 -0.47
N LEU A 81 -4.55 -15.18 0.51
CA LEU A 81 -3.42 -14.70 1.31
C LEU A 81 -2.93 -15.75 2.31
N MET A 82 -3.85 -16.45 2.98
CA MET A 82 -3.51 -17.47 3.99
C MET A 82 -2.59 -18.58 3.47
N PRO A 83 -2.83 -19.19 2.29
CA PRO A 83 -1.89 -20.17 1.73
C PRO A 83 -0.50 -19.61 1.46
N ILE A 84 -0.39 -18.32 1.04
CA ILE A 84 0.90 -17.67 0.80
C ILE A 84 1.64 -17.45 2.12
N LEU A 85 0.97 -16.92 3.15
CA LEU A 85 1.55 -16.70 4.47
C LEU A 85 1.98 -18.01 5.11
N LYS A 86 1.13 -19.06 5.01
CA LYS A 86 1.48 -20.39 5.48
C LYS A 86 2.71 -20.95 4.76
N TYR A 87 2.78 -20.82 3.44
CA TYR A 87 3.95 -21.25 2.69
C TYR A 87 5.23 -20.54 3.15
N ILE A 88 5.14 -19.22 3.41
CA ILE A 88 6.25 -18.44 3.93
C ILE A 88 6.67 -18.96 5.30
N SER A 89 5.75 -19.14 6.23
CA SER A 89 6.02 -19.66 7.57
C SER A 89 6.67 -21.04 7.55
N ASP A 90 6.17 -21.94 6.70
CA ASP A 90 6.68 -23.33 6.61
C ASP A 90 8.08 -23.41 5.98
N ASN A 91 8.40 -22.53 5.03
CA ASN A 91 9.63 -22.63 4.21
C ASN A 91 10.68 -21.57 4.53
N PHE A 92 10.33 -20.53 5.28
CA PHE A 92 11.24 -19.44 5.66
C PHE A 92 11.11 -19.16 7.17
N PRO A 93 11.49 -20.11 8.04
CA PRO A 93 11.35 -19.97 9.49
C PRO A 93 12.13 -18.78 10.07
N GLU A 94 13.12 -18.28 9.32
CA GLU A 94 13.87 -17.06 9.66
C GLU A 94 13.17 -15.77 9.26
N CYS A 95 12.02 -15.83 8.57
CA CYS A 95 11.30 -14.63 8.14
C CYS A 95 10.55 -14.01 9.32
N GLU A 96 11.05 -12.89 9.80
CA GLU A 96 10.54 -12.18 10.97
C GLU A 96 9.45 -11.16 10.58
N ARG A 97 9.35 -10.80 9.29
CA ARG A 97 8.50 -9.71 8.86
C ARG A 97 7.94 -9.96 7.45
N VAL A 98 6.63 -10.08 7.36
CA VAL A 98 5.90 -10.04 6.09
C VAL A 98 5.03 -8.79 6.06
N THR A 99 5.18 -8.00 5.01
CA THR A 99 4.48 -6.72 4.84
C THR A 99 3.75 -6.66 3.50
N ILE A 100 2.78 -5.76 3.36
CA ILE A 100 1.89 -5.72 2.20
C ILE A 100 1.46 -4.29 1.89
N TYR A 101 1.23 -3.97 0.60
CA TYR A 101 0.45 -2.79 0.22
C TYR A 101 -1.04 -3.07 0.32
N GLY A 102 -1.79 -2.09 0.87
CA GLY A 102 -3.25 -2.12 0.91
C GLY A 102 -3.85 -0.73 0.76
N ARG A 103 -5.13 -0.70 0.39
CA ARG A 103 -5.97 0.49 0.41
C ARG A 103 -6.90 0.42 1.62
N ALA A 104 -7.33 1.59 2.12
CA ALA A 104 -8.30 1.65 3.22
C ALA A 104 -9.58 0.87 2.89
N THR A 105 -10.08 1.00 1.68
CA THR A 105 -11.25 0.26 1.20
C THR A 105 -11.10 -1.26 1.31
N ASP A 106 -9.89 -1.81 1.15
CA ASP A 106 -9.68 -3.27 1.22
C ASP A 106 -9.51 -3.76 2.65
N VAL A 107 -8.94 -2.93 3.52
CA VAL A 107 -8.94 -3.17 4.98
C VAL A 107 -10.37 -3.19 5.53
N LEU A 108 -11.19 -2.20 5.15
CA LEU A 108 -12.57 -2.07 5.65
C LEU A 108 -13.51 -3.16 5.13
N LYS A 109 -13.23 -3.76 3.97
CA LYS A 109 -13.99 -4.90 3.44
C LYS A 109 -13.76 -6.20 4.19
N LYS A 110 -12.61 -6.37 4.82
CA LYS A 110 -12.31 -7.56 5.64
C LYS A 110 -12.98 -7.42 7.01
N THR A 111 -13.42 -8.53 7.60
CA THR A 111 -13.89 -8.51 8.99
C THR A 111 -12.71 -8.34 9.96
N ASP A 112 -12.98 -8.07 11.23
CA ASP A 112 -11.92 -7.97 12.25
C ASP A 112 -11.25 -9.34 12.48
N GLU A 113 -12.04 -10.42 12.38
CA GLU A 113 -11.55 -11.79 12.42
C GLU A 113 -10.62 -12.09 11.26
N GLU A 114 -11.00 -11.73 10.03
CA GLU A 114 -10.16 -11.90 8.85
C GLU A 114 -8.83 -11.15 8.96
N MET A 115 -8.85 -9.94 9.52
CA MET A 115 -7.61 -9.16 9.75
C MET A 115 -6.74 -9.82 10.81
N ARG A 116 -7.35 -10.33 11.91
CA ARG A 116 -6.62 -11.05 12.96
C ARG A 116 -6.01 -12.36 12.46
N GLU A 117 -6.74 -13.13 11.65
CA GLU A 117 -6.22 -14.35 11.01
C GLU A 117 -4.96 -14.05 10.17
N LEU A 118 -4.94 -12.96 9.41
CA LEU A 118 -3.77 -12.54 8.63
C LEU A 118 -2.59 -12.20 9.54
N TYR A 119 -2.83 -11.50 10.65
CA TYR A 119 -1.80 -11.20 11.64
C TYR A 119 -1.22 -12.48 12.27
N GLU A 120 -2.06 -13.39 12.74
CA GLU A 120 -1.67 -14.67 13.33
C GLU A 120 -0.92 -15.56 12.32
N ALA A 121 -1.22 -15.43 11.03
CA ALA A 121 -0.51 -16.12 9.96
C ALA A 121 0.85 -15.47 9.58
N GLY A 122 1.24 -14.35 10.25
CA GLY A 122 2.54 -13.73 10.08
C GLY A 122 2.55 -12.45 9.24
N LEU A 123 1.41 -11.90 8.84
CA LEU A 123 1.36 -10.57 8.22
C LEU A 123 1.52 -9.50 9.30
N THR A 124 2.64 -8.78 9.29
CA THR A 124 3.02 -7.91 10.41
C THR A 124 2.74 -6.43 10.18
N MET A 125 2.65 -5.99 8.92
CA MET A 125 2.48 -4.57 8.61
C MET A 125 1.75 -4.34 7.29
N VAL A 126 0.91 -3.31 7.26
CA VAL A 126 0.24 -2.83 6.05
C VAL A 126 0.73 -1.42 5.71
N TYR A 127 1.16 -1.21 4.47
CA TYR A 127 1.47 0.11 3.92
C TYR A 127 0.23 0.70 3.25
N ILE A 128 -0.15 1.90 3.68
CA ILE A 128 -1.30 2.65 3.15
C ILE A 128 -0.86 4.02 2.67
N GLY A 129 -1.15 4.34 1.41
CA GLY A 129 -1.10 5.70 0.93
C GLY A 129 -2.36 6.45 1.38
N ALA A 130 -2.28 7.34 2.35
CA ALA A 130 -3.37 8.25 2.71
C ALA A 130 -3.36 9.53 1.87
N GLU A 131 -2.16 9.99 1.53
CA GLU A 131 -1.83 11.13 0.68
C GLU A 131 -2.20 12.49 1.29
N SER A 132 -3.39 12.66 1.86
CA SER A 132 -3.90 13.89 2.47
C SER A 132 -4.91 13.62 3.58
N GLY A 133 -4.97 14.51 4.57
CA GLY A 133 -6.04 14.55 5.55
C GLY A 133 -7.26 15.40 5.15
N SER A 134 -7.17 16.11 4.01
CA SER A 134 -8.25 16.95 3.50
C SER A 134 -9.13 16.20 2.50
N ASP A 135 -10.42 16.02 2.79
CA ASP A 135 -11.37 15.38 1.86
C ASP A 135 -11.47 16.12 0.52
N LYS A 136 -11.28 17.44 0.53
CA LYS A 136 -11.22 18.24 -0.69
C LYS A 136 -10.05 17.79 -1.56
N VAL A 137 -8.85 17.68 -0.98
CA VAL A 137 -7.64 17.22 -1.70
C VAL A 137 -7.82 15.78 -2.17
N LEU A 138 -8.31 14.88 -1.31
CA LEU A 138 -8.56 13.48 -1.66
C LEU A 138 -9.51 13.35 -2.87
N LYS A 139 -10.55 14.19 -2.92
CA LYS A 139 -11.46 14.25 -4.06
C LYS A 139 -10.78 14.79 -5.31
N ASP A 140 -10.03 15.89 -5.20
CA ASP A 140 -9.37 16.56 -6.33
C ASP A 140 -8.31 15.65 -6.98
N ILE A 141 -7.60 14.85 -6.18
CA ILE A 141 -6.62 13.85 -6.68
C ILE A 141 -7.27 12.53 -7.10
N CYS A 142 -8.58 12.39 -7.02
CA CYS A 142 -9.31 11.14 -7.32
C CYS A 142 -8.82 9.95 -6.48
N LYS A 143 -8.54 10.14 -5.18
CA LYS A 143 -8.06 9.07 -4.29
C LYS A 143 -9.09 7.95 -4.13
N GLY A 144 -10.39 8.28 -4.16
CA GLY A 144 -11.48 7.31 -4.04
C GLY A 144 -11.64 6.73 -2.64
N GLU A 145 -11.15 7.43 -1.64
CA GLU A 145 -11.26 7.15 -0.21
C GLU A 145 -11.42 8.48 0.52
N THR A 146 -12.20 8.50 1.58
CA THR A 146 -12.42 9.65 2.45
C THR A 146 -11.45 9.67 3.62
N ARG A 147 -11.30 10.84 4.26
CA ARG A 147 -10.53 10.98 5.50
C ARG A 147 -10.98 9.98 6.56
N GLN A 148 -12.30 9.82 6.77
CA GLN A 148 -12.81 8.92 7.80
C GLN A 148 -12.51 7.46 7.48
N GLU A 149 -12.68 7.02 6.24
CA GLU A 149 -12.33 5.65 5.82
C GLU A 149 -10.84 5.35 6.05
N LEU A 150 -9.95 6.31 5.81
CA LEU A 150 -8.53 6.16 6.08
C LEU A 150 -8.23 6.03 7.57
N ILE A 151 -8.88 6.84 8.43
CA ILE A 151 -8.75 6.74 9.89
C ILE A 151 -9.23 5.37 10.37
N ASP A 152 -10.43 4.96 9.97
CA ASP A 152 -11.03 3.71 10.40
C ASP A 152 -10.20 2.49 9.98
N ALA A 153 -9.66 2.52 8.75
CA ALA A 153 -8.80 1.46 8.26
C ALA A 153 -7.49 1.34 9.04
N VAL A 154 -6.83 2.46 9.36
CA VAL A 154 -5.58 2.45 10.14
C VAL A 154 -5.83 1.95 11.56
N ARG A 155 -6.87 2.45 12.23
CA ARG A 155 -7.27 1.97 13.55
C ARG A 155 -7.58 0.47 13.56
N LYS A 156 -8.23 -0.02 12.52
CA LYS A 156 -8.53 -1.45 12.37
C LYS A 156 -7.28 -2.30 12.22
N ILE A 157 -6.28 -1.84 11.46
CA ILE A 157 -4.97 -2.51 11.33
C ILE A 157 -4.28 -2.60 12.69
N GLU A 158 -4.18 -1.48 13.41
CA GLU A 158 -3.53 -1.43 14.73
C GLU A 158 -4.29 -2.28 15.77
N ALA A 159 -5.61 -2.25 15.76
CA ALA A 159 -6.45 -3.01 16.69
C ALA A 159 -6.32 -4.53 16.51
N CYS A 160 -5.98 -5.03 15.33
CA CYS A 160 -5.77 -6.46 15.13
C CYS A 160 -4.34 -6.95 15.48
N GLY A 161 -3.43 -6.02 15.87
CA GLY A 161 -2.05 -6.31 16.24
C GLY A 161 -1.02 -6.07 15.15
N MET A 162 -1.44 -5.78 13.92
CA MET A 162 -0.54 -5.37 12.84
C MET A 162 -0.10 -3.92 13.02
N GLN A 163 1.04 -3.57 12.47
CA GLN A 163 1.50 -2.19 12.35
C GLN A 163 0.97 -1.56 11.04
N SER A 164 0.71 -0.26 11.08
CA SER A 164 0.43 0.52 9.89
C SER A 164 1.60 1.45 9.54
N SER A 165 1.90 1.57 8.24
CA SER A 165 2.82 2.57 7.71
C SER A 165 2.07 3.45 6.73
N VAL A 166 1.78 4.68 7.14
CA VAL A 166 0.89 5.58 6.41
C VAL A 166 1.69 6.68 5.74
N THR A 167 1.48 6.83 4.42
CA THR A 167 2.20 7.81 3.61
C THR A 167 1.31 9.00 3.26
N PHE A 168 1.86 10.20 3.40
CA PHE A 168 1.26 11.46 2.99
C PHE A 168 2.18 12.19 2.01
N ILE A 169 1.61 13.01 1.13
CA ILE A 169 2.36 13.72 0.10
C ILE A 169 2.12 15.23 0.23
N SER A 170 3.14 15.97 0.60
CA SER A 170 3.11 17.44 0.60
C SER A 170 3.07 17.97 -0.83
N GLY A 171 2.35 19.08 -1.05
CA GLY A 171 2.23 19.74 -2.36
C GLY A 171 0.99 19.36 -3.16
N LEU A 172 0.21 18.34 -2.77
CA LEU A 172 -1.01 17.92 -3.48
C LEU A 172 -2.09 19.01 -3.56
N ALA A 173 -2.12 19.94 -2.60
CA ALA A 173 -3.08 21.04 -2.54
C ALA A 173 -2.63 22.30 -3.31
N GLY A 174 -1.42 22.30 -3.88
CA GLY A 174 -0.83 23.49 -4.50
C GLY A 174 -0.59 24.62 -3.51
N LYS A 175 -0.32 25.82 -4.05
CA LYS A 175 0.00 27.02 -3.25
C LYS A 175 -1.18 27.57 -2.47
N ASP A 176 -2.38 27.44 -3.02
CA ASP A 176 -3.58 28.07 -2.45
C ASP A 176 -4.24 27.22 -1.36
N GLY A 177 -3.91 25.90 -1.29
CA GLY A 177 -4.52 24.94 -0.35
C GLY A 177 -3.56 24.31 0.65
N TRP A 178 -2.26 24.68 0.63
CA TRP A 178 -1.24 23.99 1.40
C TRP A 178 -1.47 24.02 2.92
N GLU A 179 -1.97 25.16 3.45
CA GLU A 179 -2.16 25.35 4.89
C GLU A 179 -3.29 24.45 5.41
N ASP A 180 -4.46 24.46 4.75
CA ASP A 180 -5.57 23.54 5.08
C ASP A 180 -5.12 22.08 4.96
N HIS A 181 -4.44 21.74 3.87
CA HIS A 181 -3.90 20.40 3.66
C HIS A 181 -2.95 19.97 4.81
N ALA A 182 -2.05 20.86 5.25
CA ALA A 182 -1.12 20.56 6.34
C ALA A 182 -1.84 20.37 7.68
N ILE A 183 -2.78 21.27 8.03
CA ILE A 183 -3.55 21.22 9.28
C ILE A 183 -4.40 19.94 9.31
N GLN A 184 -5.19 19.69 8.25
CA GLN A 184 -6.06 18.51 8.17
C GLN A 184 -5.26 17.21 8.20
N THR A 185 -4.08 17.17 7.56
CA THR A 185 -3.20 16.02 7.58
C THR A 185 -2.62 15.77 8.97
N GLY A 186 -2.11 16.80 9.64
CA GLY A 186 -1.59 16.68 11.00
C GLY A 186 -2.67 16.23 12.00
N THR A 187 -3.87 16.79 11.91
CA THR A 187 -5.02 16.39 12.74
C THR A 187 -5.40 14.93 12.48
N MET A 188 -5.45 14.52 11.21
CA MET A 188 -5.77 13.14 10.84
C MET A 188 -4.73 12.14 11.37
N ILE A 189 -3.43 12.46 11.29
CA ILE A 189 -2.36 11.61 11.86
C ILE A 189 -2.57 11.41 13.36
N SER A 190 -2.90 12.49 14.09
CA SER A 190 -3.18 12.41 15.52
C SER A 190 -4.42 11.59 15.86
N GLU A 191 -5.43 11.59 14.98
CA GLU A 191 -6.65 10.81 15.17
C GLU A 191 -6.48 9.33 14.84
N MET A 192 -5.70 8.99 13.80
CA MET A 192 -5.53 7.59 13.37
C MET A 192 -4.49 6.82 14.16
N GLU A 193 -3.53 7.51 14.81
CA GLU A 193 -2.46 6.94 15.65
C GLU A 193 -1.69 5.80 14.95
N PRO A 194 -1.09 6.02 13.77
CA PRO A 194 -0.41 4.98 13.03
C PRO A 194 0.94 4.63 13.66
N SER A 195 1.41 3.39 13.51
CA SER A 195 2.75 2.97 13.96
C SER A 195 3.86 3.76 13.26
N TYR A 196 3.70 4.07 11.97
CA TYR A 196 4.67 4.82 11.18
C TYR A 196 4.02 5.82 10.25
N VAL A 197 4.66 6.99 10.11
CA VAL A 197 4.26 8.05 9.17
C VAL A 197 5.41 8.33 8.19
N GLY A 198 5.10 8.30 6.91
CA GLY A 198 5.99 8.74 5.83
C GLY A 198 5.47 10.05 5.22
N LEU A 199 6.31 11.10 5.21
CA LEU A 199 6.01 12.35 4.52
C LEU A 199 6.86 12.44 3.25
N LEU A 200 6.20 12.48 2.10
CA LEU A 200 6.83 12.60 0.79
C LEU A 200 6.56 14.00 0.20
N THR A 201 7.44 14.42 -0.70
CA THR A 201 7.19 15.60 -1.52
C THR A 201 6.64 15.16 -2.88
N LEU A 202 5.61 15.86 -3.36
CA LEU A 202 5.01 15.62 -4.66
C LEU A 202 6.05 15.77 -5.78
N ILE A 203 6.20 14.73 -6.57
CA ILE A 203 6.91 14.76 -7.84
C ILE A 203 5.88 14.54 -8.94
N VAL A 204 5.69 15.53 -9.78
CA VAL A 204 4.71 15.47 -10.86
C VAL A 204 5.38 14.99 -12.15
N GLU A 205 5.03 13.80 -12.56
CA GLU A 205 5.50 13.26 -13.84
C GLU A 205 4.68 13.82 -15.00
N PRO A 206 5.29 14.14 -16.15
CA PRO A 206 4.54 14.73 -17.29
C PRO A 206 3.39 13.88 -17.82
N SER A 207 3.43 12.57 -17.59
CA SER A 207 2.45 11.61 -18.09
C SER A 207 1.17 11.52 -17.25
N VAL A 208 1.15 12.08 -16.03
CA VAL A 208 -0.02 11.99 -15.15
C VAL A 208 -1.02 13.12 -15.39
N PRO A 209 -2.33 12.89 -15.12
CA PRO A 209 -3.37 13.93 -15.31
C PRO A 209 -3.09 15.24 -14.57
N MET A 210 -2.48 15.18 -13.37
CA MET A 210 -2.14 16.35 -12.55
C MET A 210 -1.18 17.32 -13.26
N ALA A 211 -0.29 16.84 -14.14
CA ALA A 211 0.60 17.71 -14.90
C ALA A 211 -0.19 18.71 -15.77
N LYS A 212 -1.29 18.25 -16.39
CA LYS A 212 -2.18 19.11 -17.18
C LYS A 212 -2.93 20.12 -16.31
N ASP A 213 -3.33 19.75 -15.10
CA ASP A 213 -3.97 20.67 -14.15
C ASP A 213 -3.02 21.81 -13.73
N ILE A 214 -1.72 21.52 -13.62
CA ILE A 214 -0.69 22.52 -13.33
C ILE A 214 -0.42 23.39 -14.56
N GLU A 215 -0.26 22.82 -15.74
CA GLU A 215 -0.01 23.56 -17.00
C GLU A 215 -1.16 24.52 -17.33
N SER A 216 -2.40 24.12 -17.05
CA SER A 216 -3.59 24.96 -17.26
C SER A 216 -3.83 26.01 -16.17
N GLY A 217 -3.04 26.00 -15.10
CA GLY A 217 -3.19 26.91 -13.94
C GLY A 217 -4.36 26.55 -13.01
N LYS A 218 -4.97 25.39 -13.19
CA LYS A 218 -6.04 24.88 -12.30
C LYS A 218 -5.50 24.48 -10.93
N LEU A 219 -4.27 23.93 -10.90
CA LEU A 219 -3.48 23.69 -9.70
C LEU A 219 -2.22 24.55 -9.78
N LYS A 220 -1.94 25.34 -8.73
CA LYS A 220 -0.82 26.29 -8.70
C LYS A 220 0.21 25.92 -7.64
#